data_bda680b0e289028b3267fa8cee21e9fb
#
_entry.id   bda680b0e289028b3267fa8cee21e9fb
#
_cell.length_a   1.000
_cell.length_b   1.000
_cell.length_c   1.000
_cell.angle_alpha   90.00
_cell.angle_beta   90.00
_cell.angle_gamma   90.00
#
_symmetry.space_group_name_H-M   'P 1'
#
loop_
_entity.id
_entity.type
_entity.pdbx_description
1 polymer ?
#
loop_
_entity_poly.entity_id
_entity_poly.type
_entity_poly.pdbx_seq_one_letter_code
_entity_poly.pdbx_strand_id
1 'polypeptide(L)'
;MRIDVKMFNAGQEQDQEIGAFFRTAGRESTKLNLPGIAAGQVGAIRGEVAMPRDEMRAVVLDNKYLFIPMLAVNALYDWGDGRTGQTSKSYVVGRELEQNEKMGAFRVDLGPRVWKTVGQRPHTLARRI
;
A
#
# COMPACT_ATOMS: atom_id res chain seq x y z
N MET A 1 -9.57 1.53 -16.25
CA MET A 1 -9.46 1.13 -14.83
C MET A 1 -8.68 2.19 -14.09
N ARG A 2 -9.22 2.68 -13.00
CA ARG A 2 -8.52 3.60 -12.12
C ARG A 2 -7.97 2.84 -10.92
N ILE A 3 -6.73 3.09 -10.59
CA ILE A 3 -6.08 2.49 -9.42
C ILE A 3 -5.65 3.61 -8.48
N ASP A 4 -6.16 3.59 -7.27
CA ASP A 4 -5.78 4.52 -6.22
C ASP A 4 -4.84 3.78 -5.26
N VAL A 5 -3.74 4.43 -4.90
CA VAL A 5 -2.73 3.84 -4.01
C VAL A 5 -2.40 4.84 -2.92
N LYS A 6 -2.36 4.38 -1.69
CA LYS A 6 -2.01 5.22 -0.54
C LYS A 6 -1.18 4.45 0.47
N MET A 7 -0.25 5.14 1.11
CA MET A 7 0.58 4.61 2.18
C MET A 7 0.01 4.98 3.54
N PHE A 8 0.05 4.04 4.47
CA PHE A 8 -0.43 4.20 5.83
C PHE A 8 0.64 3.76 6.82
N ASN A 9 0.51 4.21 8.06
CA ASN A 9 1.34 3.72 9.16
C ASN A 9 0.77 2.41 9.69
N ALA A 10 1.62 1.43 9.97
CA ALA A 10 1.22 0.28 10.76
C ALA A 10 0.98 0.71 12.21
N GLY A 11 -0.06 0.19 12.83
CA GLY A 11 -0.42 0.55 14.20
C GLY A 11 -1.86 0.19 14.52
N GLN A 12 -2.33 0.64 15.68
CA GLN A 12 -3.66 0.29 16.18
C GLN A 12 -4.80 0.79 15.29
N GLU A 13 -4.60 1.90 14.59
CA GLU A 13 -5.63 2.51 13.76
C GLU A 13 -5.54 2.14 12.28
N GLN A 14 -4.57 1.29 11.91
CA GLN A 14 -4.30 0.97 10.51
C GLN A 14 -5.53 0.41 9.78
N ASP A 15 -6.23 -0.52 10.37
CA ASP A 15 -7.37 -1.17 9.71
C ASP A 15 -8.54 -0.23 9.54
N GLN A 16 -8.75 0.67 10.50
CA GLN A 16 -9.78 1.70 10.40
C GLN A 16 -9.47 2.70 9.29
N GLU A 17 -8.23 3.17 9.21
CA GLU A 17 -7.79 4.12 8.19
C GLU A 17 -7.83 3.50 6.79
N ILE A 18 -7.34 2.28 6.64
CA ILE A 18 -7.35 1.56 5.35
C ILE A 18 -8.78 1.25 4.93
N GLY A 19 -9.63 0.82 5.86
CA GLY A 19 -11.04 0.56 5.57
C GLY A 19 -11.78 1.82 5.10
N ALA A 20 -11.50 2.97 5.72
CA ALA A 20 -12.06 4.25 5.29
C ALA A 20 -11.60 4.61 3.88
N PHE A 21 -10.33 4.40 3.56
CA PHE A 21 -9.78 4.60 2.22
C PHE A 21 -10.51 3.76 1.18
N PHE A 22 -10.80 2.50 1.48
CA PHE A 22 -11.54 1.64 0.57
C PHE A 22 -12.98 2.10 0.36
N ARG A 23 -13.64 2.61 1.40
CA ARG A 23 -15.02 3.09 1.32
C ARG A 23 -15.14 4.42 0.59
N THR A 24 -14.15 5.29 0.69
CA THR A 24 -14.19 6.63 0.09
C THR A 24 -13.67 6.68 -1.35
N ALA A 25 -13.41 5.53 -1.95
CA ALA A 25 -12.89 5.42 -3.31
C ALA A 25 -11.59 6.19 -3.53
N GLY A 26 -10.73 6.19 -2.52
CA GLY A 26 -9.36 6.67 -2.66
C GLY A 26 -9.19 8.18 -2.72
N ARG A 27 -9.92 8.94 -1.92
CA ARG A 27 -9.63 10.36 -1.76
C ARG A 27 -8.21 10.56 -1.23
N GLU A 28 -7.57 11.63 -1.67
CA GLU A 28 -6.21 12.01 -1.24
C GLU A 28 -5.18 10.89 -1.45
N SER A 29 -5.20 10.29 -2.61
CA SER A 29 -4.31 9.20 -2.97
C SER A 29 -3.60 9.46 -4.29
N THR A 30 -2.53 8.70 -4.56
CA THR A 30 -1.91 8.64 -5.88
C THR A 30 -2.84 7.88 -6.81
N LYS A 31 -3.19 8.48 -7.95
CA LYS A 31 -4.09 7.88 -8.91
C LYS A 31 -3.32 7.43 -10.15
N LEU A 32 -3.54 6.20 -10.55
CA LEU A 32 -2.94 5.59 -11.72
C LEU A 32 -4.05 5.10 -12.65
N ASN A 33 -3.80 5.19 -13.95
CA ASN A 33 -4.74 4.69 -14.96
C ASN A 33 -4.14 3.49 -15.67
N LEU A 34 -4.89 2.40 -15.71
CA LEU A 34 -4.50 1.20 -16.42
C LEU A 34 -5.49 0.99 -17.58
N PRO A 35 -4.99 0.78 -18.82
CA PRO A 35 -5.86 0.43 -19.95
C PRO A 35 -6.67 -0.84 -19.65
N GLY A 36 -7.76 -1.03 -20.37
CA GLY A 36 -8.59 -2.20 -20.21
C GLY A 36 -7.80 -3.49 -20.34
N ILE A 37 -8.14 -4.48 -19.51
CA ILE A 37 -7.49 -5.79 -19.51
C ILE A 37 -8.50 -6.82 -20.04
N ALA A 38 -8.11 -7.58 -21.06
CA ALA A 38 -8.95 -8.66 -21.57
C ALA A 38 -9.02 -9.81 -20.56
N ALA A 39 -10.12 -10.55 -20.60
CA ALA A 39 -10.30 -11.71 -19.72
C ALA A 39 -9.14 -12.70 -19.88
N GLY A 40 -8.61 -13.16 -18.75
CA GLY A 40 -7.49 -14.09 -18.72
C GLY A 40 -6.12 -13.46 -18.92
N GLN A 41 -6.03 -12.16 -19.13
CA GLN A 41 -4.76 -11.44 -19.28
C GLN A 41 -4.36 -10.73 -17.98
N VAL A 42 -3.06 -10.41 -17.87
CA VAL A 42 -2.47 -9.71 -16.75
C VAL A 42 -1.96 -8.36 -17.23
N GLY A 43 -2.37 -7.30 -16.56
CA GLY A 43 -1.84 -5.95 -16.78
C GLY A 43 -0.88 -5.56 -15.68
N ALA A 44 0.03 -4.65 -16.00
CA ALA A 44 0.96 -4.10 -15.02
C ALA A 44 1.06 -2.58 -15.15
N ILE A 45 1.24 -1.91 -14.02
CA ILE A 45 1.40 -0.47 -13.97
C ILE A 45 2.45 -0.12 -12.91
N ARG A 46 3.20 0.94 -13.17
CA ARG A 46 4.17 1.48 -12.21
C ARG A 46 3.74 2.85 -11.75
N GLY A 47 4.02 3.15 -10.50
CA GLY A 47 3.74 4.45 -9.93
C GLY A 47 4.58 4.70 -8.69
N GLU A 48 4.52 5.92 -8.21
CA GLU A 48 5.21 6.33 -6.98
C GLU A 48 4.18 6.76 -5.95
N VAL A 49 4.40 6.35 -4.72
CA VAL A 49 3.55 6.71 -3.57
C VAL A 49 4.44 7.34 -2.51
N ALA A 50 4.01 8.48 -2.00
CA ALA A 50 4.75 9.19 -0.97
C ALA A 50 3.85 9.42 0.25
N MET A 51 4.47 9.42 1.42
CA MET A 51 3.85 9.84 2.67
C MET A 51 4.61 11.06 3.16
N PRO A 52 3.93 12.18 3.48
CA PRO A 52 4.59 13.33 4.07
C PRO A 52 5.30 12.95 5.36
N ARG A 53 6.48 13.53 5.57
CA ARG A 53 7.32 13.19 6.72
C ARG A 53 6.61 13.42 8.07
N ASP A 54 5.82 14.47 8.15
CA ASP A 54 5.05 14.81 9.36
C ASP A 54 3.90 13.84 9.64
N GLU A 55 3.50 13.03 8.65
CA GLU A 55 2.48 11.99 8.83
C GLU A 55 3.08 10.63 9.22
N MET A 56 4.40 10.46 9.08
CA MET A 56 5.07 9.22 9.43
C MET A 56 5.13 9.04 10.95
N ARG A 57 4.74 7.84 11.40
CA ARG A 57 4.80 7.47 12.82
C ARG A 57 5.80 6.35 12.99
N ALA A 58 6.92 6.66 13.64
CA ALA A 58 7.94 5.67 13.93
C ALA A 58 7.71 5.05 15.32
N VAL A 59 8.06 3.79 15.46
CA VAL A 59 8.09 3.10 16.74
C VAL A 59 9.51 3.10 17.26
N VAL A 60 9.71 3.46 18.52
CA VAL A 60 11.03 3.45 19.17
C VAL A 60 11.22 2.11 19.85
N LEU A 61 12.28 1.40 19.44
CA LEU A 61 12.67 0.11 20.03
C LEU A 61 14.19 0.05 20.09
N ASP A 62 14.76 -0.22 21.28
CA ASP A 62 16.21 -0.31 21.49
C ASP A 62 16.97 0.92 20.95
N ASN A 63 16.48 2.13 21.23
CA ASN A 63 17.00 3.40 20.73
C ASN A 63 16.99 3.54 19.20
N LYS A 64 16.21 2.74 18.52
CA LYS A 64 16.04 2.83 17.06
C LYS A 64 14.64 3.35 16.74
N TYR A 65 14.57 4.22 15.75
CA TYR A 65 13.28 4.67 15.20
C TYR A 65 12.95 3.79 14.01
N LEU A 66 11.92 2.97 14.16
CA LEU A 66 11.52 1.99 13.16
C LEU A 66 10.19 2.41 12.52
N PHE A 67 10.12 2.27 11.22
CA PHE A 67 8.94 2.59 10.44
C PHE A 67 8.46 1.37 9.66
N ILE A 68 7.17 1.06 9.78
CA ILE A 68 6.54 -0.03 9.05
C ILE A 68 5.41 0.58 8.21
N PRO A 69 5.64 0.79 6.90
CA PRO A 69 4.58 1.29 6.04
C PRO A 69 3.62 0.19 5.65
N MET A 70 2.35 0.56 5.51
CA MET A 70 1.35 -0.27 4.87
C MET A 70 0.91 0.39 3.57
N LEU A 71 0.65 -0.42 2.57
CA LEU A 71 0.22 0.05 1.27
C LEU A 71 -1.19 -0.46 1.01
N ALA A 72 -2.10 0.44 0.65
CA ALA A 72 -3.44 0.08 0.24
C ALA A 72 -3.63 0.41 -1.24
N VAL A 73 -4.19 -0.54 -1.97
CA VAL A 73 -4.46 -0.43 -3.40
C VAL A 73 -5.95 -0.63 -3.62
N ASN A 74 -6.55 0.28 -4.36
CA ASN A 74 -7.97 0.27 -4.67
C ASN A 74 -8.16 0.33 -6.19
N ALA A 75 -8.65 -0.75 -6.78
CA ALA A 75 -8.90 -0.81 -8.22
C ALA A 75 -10.39 -0.62 -8.49
N LEU A 76 -10.71 0.39 -9.29
CA LEU A 76 -12.06 0.70 -9.73
C LEU A 76 -12.15 0.43 -11.22
N TYR A 77 -13.11 -0.38 -11.63
CA TYR A 77 -13.23 -0.81 -13.02
C TYR A 77 -14.69 -0.91 -13.45
N ASP A 78 -14.89 -0.93 -14.77
CA ASP A 78 -16.20 -1.19 -15.36
C ASP A 78 -16.07 -2.26 -16.45
N TRP A 79 -17.20 -2.90 -16.76
CA TRP A 79 -17.27 -3.93 -17.81
C TRP A 79 -17.79 -3.38 -19.14
N GLY A 80 -17.98 -2.06 -19.24
CA GLY A 80 -18.46 -1.43 -20.48
C GLY A 80 -19.97 -1.47 -20.68
N ASP A 81 -20.73 -2.03 -19.78
CA ASP A 81 -22.20 -2.15 -19.84
C ASP A 81 -22.91 -1.42 -18.71
N GLY A 82 -22.26 -0.46 -18.08
CA GLY A 82 -22.77 0.27 -16.92
C GLY A 82 -22.52 -0.40 -15.58
N ARG A 83 -22.03 -1.63 -15.57
CA ARG A 83 -21.63 -2.31 -14.33
C ARG A 83 -20.23 -1.87 -13.92
N THR A 84 -20.07 -1.63 -12.63
CA THR A 84 -18.78 -1.24 -12.04
C THR A 84 -18.41 -2.21 -10.93
N GLY A 85 -17.12 -2.29 -10.64
CA GLY A 85 -16.62 -3.12 -9.56
C GLY A 85 -15.44 -2.46 -8.85
N GLN A 86 -15.16 -2.98 -7.68
CA GLN A 86 -14.05 -2.55 -6.84
C GLN A 86 -13.33 -3.77 -6.29
N THR A 87 -12.01 -3.75 -6.39
CA THR A 87 -11.15 -4.71 -5.70
C THR A 87 -10.11 -3.93 -4.92
N SER A 88 -10.02 -4.18 -3.63
CA SER A 88 -9.11 -3.46 -2.74
C SER A 88 -8.26 -4.47 -1.99
N LYS A 89 -6.97 -4.18 -1.88
CA LYS A 89 -6.02 -5.01 -1.12
C LYS A 89 -5.09 -4.13 -0.33
N SER A 90 -4.55 -4.69 0.74
CA SER A 90 -3.55 -4.04 1.56
C SER A 90 -2.35 -4.94 1.78
N TYR A 91 -1.19 -4.32 2.01
CA TYR A 91 0.08 -5.00 2.15
C TYR A 91 0.89 -4.35 3.26
N VAL A 92 1.69 -5.16 3.95
CA VAL A 92 2.76 -4.67 4.82
C VAL A 92 4.02 -4.58 3.96
N VAL A 93 4.71 -3.45 4.01
CA VAL A 93 5.94 -3.22 3.25
C VAL A 93 7.12 -3.21 4.21
N GLY A 94 8.21 -3.86 3.85
CA GLY A 94 9.39 -3.92 4.68
C GLY A 94 10.62 -4.31 3.90
N ARG A 95 11.75 -4.42 4.62
CA ARG A 95 13.00 -4.87 4.03
C ARG A 95 13.02 -6.38 3.95
N GLU A 96 13.35 -6.92 2.79
CA GLU A 96 13.59 -8.35 2.65
C GLU A 96 14.93 -8.71 3.29
N LEU A 97 14.89 -9.71 4.16
CA LEU A 97 16.08 -10.24 4.85
C LEU A 97 16.39 -11.61 4.27
N GLU A 98 17.64 -11.83 3.84
CA GLU A 98 18.04 -13.05 3.13
C GLU A 98 17.80 -14.35 3.88
N GLN A 99 17.80 -14.31 5.22
CA GLN A 99 17.73 -15.51 6.05
C GLN A 99 16.49 -15.57 6.94
N ASN A 100 15.54 -14.66 6.75
CA ASN A 100 14.33 -14.61 7.57
C ASN A 100 13.10 -14.56 6.69
N GLU A 101 12.07 -15.31 7.06
CA GLU A 101 10.76 -15.22 6.44
C GLU A 101 10.04 -13.93 6.81
N LYS A 102 10.48 -13.26 7.88
CA LYS A 102 9.91 -11.99 8.33
C LYS A 102 10.66 -10.83 7.72
N MET A 103 9.90 -9.83 7.27
CA MET A 103 10.48 -8.58 6.80
C MET A 103 10.95 -7.72 7.96
N GLY A 104 12.00 -6.93 7.71
CA GLY A 104 12.49 -5.95 8.68
C GLY A 104 11.81 -4.60 8.50
N ALA A 105 11.66 -3.86 9.61
CA ALA A 105 11.21 -2.47 9.57
C ALA A 105 12.30 -1.55 9.02
N PHE A 106 11.89 -0.39 8.52
CA PHE A 106 12.83 0.62 8.05
C PHE A 106 13.35 1.45 9.22
N ARG A 107 14.65 1.71 9.24
CA ARG A 107 15.25 2.61 10.22
C ARG A 107 15.23 4.03 9.70
N VAL A 108 14.47 4.89 10.36
CA VAL A 108 14.34 6.30 9.97
C VAL A 108 15.27 7.22 10.77
N ASP A 109 15.95 6.70 11.78
CA ASP A 109 16.92 7.44 12.58
C ASP A 109 18.29 7.59 11.90
N LEU A 110 18.53 6.85 10.83
CA LEU A 110 19.81 6.87 10.10
C LEU A 110 19.88 7.94 9.01
N GLY A 111 18.87 8.78 8.88
CA GLY A 111 18.78 9.79 7.85
C GLY A 111 18.23 9.26 6.51
N PRO A 112 18.14 10.14 5.51
CA PRO A 112 17.62 9.75 4.19
C PRO A 112 18.47 8.67 3.54
N ARG A 113 17.80 7.65 3.00
CA ARG A 113 18.49 6.60 2.23
C ARG A 113 17.51 5.86 1.33
N VAL A 114 18.07 5.18 0.34
CA VAL A 114 17.31 4.33 -0.58
C VAL A 114 17.52 2.88 -0.17
N TRP A 115 16.42 2.15 -0.01
CA TRP A 115 16.43 0.74 0.31
C TRP A 115 16.25 -0.06 -0.98
N LYS A 116 17.18 -1.00 -1.25
CA LYS A 116 17.20 -1.76 -2.49
C LYS A 116 16.44 -3.07 -2.43
N THR A 117 16.32 -3.66 -1.25
CA THR A 117 15.65 -4.96 -1.06
C THR A 117 14.38 -4.78 -0.28
N VAL A 118 13.37 -4.22 -0.96
CA VAL A 118 12.06 -3.95 -0.38
C VAL A 118 11.08 -4.99 -0.89
N GLY A 119 10.28 -5.54 0.02
CA GLY A 119 9.25 -6.51 -0.30
C GLY A 119 7.94 -6.17 0.35
N GLN A 120 6.97 -7.03 0.12
CA GLN A 120 5.62 -6.87 0.65
C GLN A 120 5.05 -8.20 1.09
N ARG A 121 4.14 -8.16 2.06
CA ARG A 121 3.34 -9.30 2.48
C ARG A 121 1.87 -8.90 2.52
N PRO A 122 0.95 -9.74 2.04
CA PRO A 122 -0.47 -9.43 2.08
C PRO A 122 -0.96 -9.21 3.52
N HIS A 123 -1.80 -8.21 3.68
CA HIS A 123 -2.56 -7.99 4.90
C HIS A 123 -3.99 -8.50 4.68
N THR A 124 -4.66 -8.92 5.74
CA THR A 124 -5.98 -9.56 5.65
C THR A 124 -7.10 -8.60 5.22
N LEU A 125 -6.92 -7.30 5.42
CA LEU A 125 -7.95 -6.32 5.07
C LEU A 125 -8.02 -6.13 3.56
N ALA A 126 -9.17 -6.48 2.99
CA ALA A 126 -9.44 -6.40 1.57
C ALA A 126 -10.93 -6.14 1.33
N ARG A 127 -11.27 -5.69 0.14
CA ARG A 127 -12.65 -5.45 -0.26
C ARG A 127 -12.84 -5.86 -1.71
N ARG A 128 -13.96 -6.51 -1.99
CA ARG A 128 -14.34 -6.85 -3.35
C ARG A 128 -15.85 -6.68 -3.52
N ILE A 129 -16.22 -5.87 -4.48
CA ILE A 129 -17.61 -5.60 -4.79
C ILE A 129 -17.88 -5.85 -6.27
#